data_6e4c54a487a3ef9a160cfff89c5d0009
#
_entry.id   6e4c54a487a3ef9a160cfff89c5d0009
#
_cell.length_a   1.000
_cell.length_b   1.000
_cell.length_c   1.000
_cell.angle_alpha   90.00
_cell.angle_beta   90.00
_cell.angle_gamma   90.00
#
_symmetry.space_group_name_H-M   'P 1'
#
loop_
_entity.id
_entity.type
_entity.pdbx_description
1 polymer ?
#
loop_
_entity_poly.entity_id
_entity_poly.type
_entity_poly.pdbx_seq_one_letter_code
_entity_poly.pdbx_strand_id
1 'polypeptide(L)'
;VTATADPPAARPGRSRLSRRRRRAGMLLSLPAIVLVAALLWAPIVQAVRYSMTTWDGYSAPTWIGPSAYTTAFSDPIVHRVLENNALLLLAVPFAIGIPLVIAALLHEHVRGWRFFRSVYFLPTAISWVVIGMVALQFFADKGILNQLLSDIGLGSVHTDLLASEYSALAALAITFVFSMIGTNTIIFLTGMATLDPTLLEAARVDGLSRFQIFFRVTLPLLTRFIQFAFVITVISAFSALFSLIFVMTGGGPGLGTTTLEFFVYQAGFSQGQFGTGALYGIILFVIMVIVGIGQLRLIRPEDGEGW
;
A
#
# COMPACT_ATOMS: atom_id res chain seq x y z
N VAL A 1 -58.96 24.76 34.55
CA VAL A 1 -57.68 24.00 34.53
C VAL A 1 -56.67 24.85 33.77
N THR A 2 -55.88 25.61 34.51
CA THR A 2 -54.81 26.45 33.99
C THR A 2 -53.57 25.62 33.76
N ALA A 3 -53.17 25.42 32.50
CA ALA A 3 -51.90 24.76 32.11
C ALA A 3 -50.76 25.75 32.44
N THR A 4 -49.93 25.39 33.42
CA THR A 4 -48.64 26.06 33.68
C THR A 4 -47.65 25.63 32.65
N ALA A 5 -47.21 26.54 31.78
CA ALA A 5 -46.13 26.29 30.80
C ALA A 5 -44.82 26.17 31.56
N ASP A 6 -44.12 25.04 31.38
CA ASP A 6 -42.76 24.83 31.88
C ASP A 6 -41.79 25.85 31.28
N PRO A 7 -40.87 26.43 32.07
CA PRO A 7 -39.88 27.37 31.56
C PRO A 7 -38.89 26.66 30.64
N PRO A 8 -38.42 27.32 29.55
CA PRO A 8 -37.48 26.69 28.63
C PRO A 8 -36.18 26.31 29.32
N ALA A 9 -35.77 25.05 29.13
CA ALA A 9 -34.55 24.50 29.69
C ALA A 9 -33.33 25.36 29.28
N ALA A 10 -32.63 25.91 30.26
CA ALA A 10 -31.44 26.72 30.06
C ALA A 10 -30.37 25.91 29.33
N ARG A 11 -29.97 26.35 28.15
CA ARG A 11 -28.84 25.77 27.39
C ARG A 11 -27.59 25.79 28.27
N PRO A 12 -26.88 24.66 28.47
CA PRO A 12 -25.70 24.64 29.32
C PRO A 12 -24.65 25.57 28.74
N GLY A 13 -24.38 26.66 29.43
CA GLY A 13 -23.35 27.62 29.08
C GLY A 13 -22.01 26.90 28.93
N ARG A 14 -21.29 27.14 27.84
CA ARG A 14 -19.93 26.64 27.60
C ARG A 14 -19.06 27.06 28.81
N SER A 15 -18.92 26.18 29.80
CA SER A 15 -18.31 26.45 31.07
C SER A 15 -16.82 26.81 30.91
N ARG A 16 -16.31 27.70 31.76
CA ARG A 16 -14.88 28.07 31.87
C ARG A 16 -13.99 26.82 32.05
N LEU A 17 -14.53 25.74 32.58
CA LEU A 17 -13.90 24.40 32.69
C LEU A 17 -13.58 23.77 31.33
N SER A 18 -14.38 23.99 30.29
CA SER A 18 -14.11 23.46 28.96
C SER A 18 -12.89 24.13 28.31
N ARG A 19 -12.70 25.42 28.53
CA ARG A 19 -11.53 26.16 28.03
C ARG A 19 -10.22 25.75 28.73
N ARG A 20 -10.28 25.51 30.04
CA ARG A 20 -9.12 25.09 30.86
C ARG A 20 -8.70 23.66 30.49
N ARG A 21 -9.67 22.75 30.32
CA ARG A 21 -9.42 21.37 29.82
C ARG A 21 -8.85 21.35 28.41
N ARG A 22 -9.34 22.21 27.52
CA ARG A 22 -8.81 22.34 26.14
C ARG A 22 -7.37 22.86 26.14
N ARG A 23 -7.04 23.86 26.95
CA ARG A 23 -5.66 24.39 27.09
C ARG A 23 -4.73 23.35 27.71
N ALA A 24 -5.16 22.64 28.74
CA ALA A 24 -4.39 21.54 29.31
C ALA A 24 -4.15 20.41 28.30
N GLY A 25 -5.15 20.04 27.51
CA GLY A 25 -5.01 19.07 26.42
C GLY A 25 -4.02 19.53 25.35
N MET A 26 -4.08 20.80 24.93
CA MET A 26 -3.11 21.36 23.96
C MET A 26 -1.68 21.40 24.53
N LEU A 27 -1.50 21.76 25.81
CA LEU A 27 -0.18 21.76 26.44
C LEU A 27 0.41 20.36 26.58
N LEU A 28 -0.44 19.36 26.89
CA LEU A 28 -0.01 17.96 26.98
C LEU A 28 0.32 17.35 25.61
N SER A 29 -0.34 17.78 24.54
CA SER A 29 -0.03 17.33 23.17
C SER A 29 1.13 18.10 22.53
N LEU A 30 1.53 19.25 23.07
CA LEU A 30 2.58 20.10 22.50
C LEU A 30 3.93 19.37 22.31
N PRO A 31 4.46 18.61 23.28
CA PRO A 31 5.72 17.87 23.09
C PRO A 31 5.65 16.89 21.91
N ALA A 32 4.53 16.17 21.79
CA ALA A 32 4.33 15.22 20.68
C ALA A 32 4.24 15.95 19.34
N ILE A 33 3.52 17.08 19.26
CA ILE A 33 3.41 17.90 18.06
C ILE A 33 4.78 18.47 17.66
N VAL A 34 5.56 18.99 18.61
CA VAL A 34 6.91 19.51 18.36
C VAL A 34 7.83 18.39 17.85
N LEU A 35 7.76 17.21 18.44
CA LEU A 35 8.57 16.06 18.03
C LEU A 35 8.21 15.62 16.61
N VAL A 36 6.94 15.50 16.29
CA VAL A 36 6.45 15.18 14.93
C VAL A 36 6.87 16.26 13.93
N ALA A 37 6.72 17.53 14.30
CA ALA A 37 7.13 18.63 13.44
C ALA A 37 8.65 18.62 13.18
N ALA A 38 9.46 18.41 14.21
CA ALA A 38 10.91 18.38 14.08
C ALA A 38 11.42 17.15 13.30
N LEU A 39 10.86 15.97 13.54
CA LEU A 39 11.37 14.74 12.95
C LEU A 39 10.78 14.40 11.56
N LEU A 40 9.57 14.86 11.26
CA LEU A 40 8.93 14.60 9.97
C LEU A 40 8.97 15.83 9.04
N TRP A 41 8.53 17.00 9.51
CA TRP A 41 8.43 18.17 8.63
C TRP A 41 9.77 18.83 8.33
N ALA A 42 10.70 18.91 9.29
CA ALA A 42 11.99 19.56 9.05
C ALA A 42 12.82 18.79 7.98
N PRO A 43 12.93 17.45 7.99
CA PRO A 43 13.58 16.70 6.91
C PRO A 43 12.89 16.88 5.54
N ILE A 44 11.56 16.95 5.49
CA ILE A 44 10.82 17.18 4.23
C ILE A 44 11.18 18.55 3.65
N VAL A 45 11.18 19.60 4.48
CA VAL A 45 11.57 20.96 4.05
C VAL A 45 13.02 21.00 3.57
N GLN A 46 13.94 20.29 4.24
CA GLN A 46 15.32 20.16 3.79
C GLN A 46 15.42 19.38 2.48
N ALA A 47 14.66 18.29 2.32
CA ALA A 47 14.61 17.53 1.07
C ALA A 47 14.15 18.41 -0.11
N VAL A 48 13.12 19.26 0.08
CA VAL A 48 12.68 20.24 -0.93
C VAL A 48 13.83 21.22 -1.28
N ARG A 49 14.60 21.67 -0.29
CA ARG A 49 15.76 22.55 -0.55
C ARG A 49 16.85 21.82 -1.32
N TYR A 50 17.24 20.62 -0.89
CA TYR A 50 18.29 19.83 -1.54
C TYR A 50 17.88 19.32 -2.91
N SER A 51 16.60 19.11 -3.19
CA SER A 51 16.10 18.71 -4.51
C SER A 51 16.39 19.74 -5.62
N MET A 52 16.68 20.98 -5.24
CA MET A 52 17.03 22.06 -6.15
C MET A 52 18.54 22.36 -6.17
N THR A 53 19.36 21.41 -5.70
CA THR A 53 20.82 21.56 -5.66
C THR A 53 21.51 20.35 -6.27
N THR A 54 22.73 20.55 -6.77
CA THR A 54 23.70 19.46 -6.93
C THR A 54 24.45 19.33 -5.62
N TRP A 55 24.33 18.14 -5.00
CA TRP A 55 24.95 17.88 -3.71
C TRP A 55 25.34 16.40 -3.58
N ASP A 56 26.58 16.16 -3.17
CA ASP A 56 27.17 14.84 -2.95
C ASP A 56 27.15 14.39 -1.48
N GLY A 57 26.53 15.19 -0.58
CA GLY A 57 26.45 14.90 0.85
C GLY A 57 27.63 15.43 1.67
N TYR A 58 28.75 15.85 1.05
CA TYR A 58 29.98 16.24 1.72
C TYR A 58 30.40 17.68 1.40
N SER A 59 30.29 18.07 0.13
CA SER A 59 30.64 19.44 -0.32
C SER A 59 29.49 20.41 -0.04
N ALA A 60 29.76 21.70 -0.24
CA ALA A 60 28.72 22.73 -0.16
C ALA A 60 27.71 22.51 -1.32
N PRO A 61 26.37 22.45 -1.04
CA PRO A 61 25.36 22.25 -2.09
C PRO A 61 25.36 23.46 -3.04
N THR A 62 25.44 23.16 -4.35
CA THR A 62 25.37 24.20 -5.41
C THR A 62 23.90 24.30 -5.87
N TRP A 63 23.37 25.53 -5.81
CA TRP A 63 21.99 25.80 -6.17
C TRP A 63 21.78 25.77 -7.69
N ILE A 64 20.87 24.92 -8.18
CA ILE A 64 20.46 24.84 -9.60
C ILE A 64 19.03 25.30 -9.84
N GLY A 65 18.25 25.45 -8.75
CA GLY A 65 16.89 25.95 -8.81
C GLY A 65 15.85 24.96 -9.38
N PRO A 66 14.66 25.45 -9.76
CA PRO A 66 13.56 24.62 -10.28
C PRO A 66 13.87 23.94 -11.62
N SER A 67 14.92 24.35 -12.34
CA SER A 67 15.36 23.71 -13.58
C SER A 67 15.73 22.23 -13.40
N ALA A 68 16.09 21.81 -12.16
CA ALA A 68 16.28 20.41 -11.83
C ALA A 68 15.08 19.55 -12.20
N TYR A 69 13.87 20.03 -11.91
CA TYR A 69 12.62 19.32 -12.20
C TYR A 69 12.31 19.23 -13.68
N THR A 70 12.52 20.34 -14.42
CA THR A 70 12.29 20.33 -15.88
C THR A 70 13.24 19.37 -16.57
N THR A 71 14.51 19.33 -16.15
CA THR A 71 15.50 18.36 -16.65
C THR A 71 15.09 16.93 -16.31
N ALA A 72 14.69 16.66 -15.06
CA ALA A 72 14.26 15.33 -14.62
C ALA A 72 13.05 14.81 -15.43
N PHE A 73 12.03 15.65 -15.63
CA PHE A 73 10.85 15.27 -16.41
C PHE A 73 11.12 15.15 -17.94
N SER A 74 12.24 15.68 -18.42
CA SER A 74 12.67 15.49 -19.82
C SER A 74 13.56 14.25 -20.01
N ASP A 75 13.98 13.60 -18.91
CA ASP A 75 14.88 12.44 -18.96
C ASP A 75 14.08 11.16 -19.30
N PRO A 76 14.42 10.46 -20.39
CA PRO A 76 13.80 9.18 -20.73
C PRO A 76 13.91 8.11 -19.63
N ILE A 77 14.97 8.17 -18.80
CA ILE A 77 15.15 7.25 -17.65
C ILE A 77 14.02 7.43 -16.66
N VAL A 78 13.66 8.66 -16.33
CA VAL A 78 12.58 8.96 -15.40
C VAL A 78 11.23 8.47 -15.94
N HIS A 79 10.98 8.63 -17.25
CA HIS A 79 9.77 8.08 -17.86
C HIS A 79 9.71 6.56 -17.75
N ARG A 80 10.82 5.86 -17.99
CA ARG A 80 10.89 4.40 -17.86
C ARG A 80 10.64 3.95 -16.42
N VAL A 81 11.22 4.64 -15.44
CA VAL A 81 11.04 4.38 -14.02
C VAL A 81 9.57 4.57 -13.59
N LEU A 82 8.92 5.63 -14.06
CA LEU A 82 7.50 5.89 -13.80
C LEU A 82 6.59 4.86 -14.49
N GLU A 83 6.94 4.41 -15.70
CA GLU A 83 6.24 3.33 -16.41
C GLU A 83 6.28 2.03 -15.59
N ASN A 84 7.45 1.66 -15.05
CA ASN A 84 7.58 0.48 -14.19
C ASN A 84 6.70 0.57 -12.95
N ASN A 85 6.64 1.74 -12.28
CA ASN A 85 5.71 1.95 -11.17
C ASN A 85 4.25 1.76 -11.61
N ALA A 86 3.86 2.31 -12.77
CA ALA A 86 2.50 2.17 -13.29
C ALA A 86 2.16 0.71 -13.64
N LEU A 87 3.10 -0.03 -14.25
CA LEU A 87 2.93 -1.45 -14.55
C LEU A 87 2.79 -2.29 -13.27
N LEU A 88 3.59 -2.02 -12.24
CA LEU A 88 3.49 -2.72 -10.95
C LEU A 88 2.17 -2.42 -10.22
N LEU A 89 1.58 -1.23 -10.42
CA LEU A 89 0.25 -0.93 -9.89
C LEU A 89 -0.85 -1.81 -10.50
N LEU A 90 -0.64 -2.40 -11.67
CA LEU A 90 -1.57 -3.39 -12.24
C LEU A 90 -1.66 -4.68 -11.41
N ALA A 91 -0.71 -4.92 -10.51
CA ALA A 91 -0.78 -6.02 -9.55
C ALA A 91 -1.77 -5.76 -8.40
N VAL A 92 -2.13 -4.50 -8.12
CA VAL A 92 -3.01 -4.11 -7.01
C VAL A 92 -4.39 -4.78 -7.06
N PRO A 93 -5.11 -4.83 -8.19
CA PRO A 93 -6.38 -5.55 -8.28
C PRO A 93 -6.26 -7.03 -7.91
N PHE A 94 -5.17 -7.70 -8.29
CA PHE A 94 -4.91 -9.10 -7.93
C PHE A 94 -4.56 -9.24 -6.45
N ALA A 95 -3.77 -8.33 -5.89
CA ALA A 95 -3.42 -8.28 -4.47
C ALA A 95 -4.63 -8.01 -3.56
N ILE A 96 -5.76 -7.57 -4.11
CA ILE A 96 -7.03 -7.38 -3.41
C ILE A 96 -8.00 -8.52 -3.73
N GLY A 97 -8.17 -8.86 -5.01
CA GLY A 97 -9.15 -9.83 -5.48
C GLY A 97 -8.87 -11.25 -5.00
N ILE A 98 -7.61 -11.70 -5.08
CA ILE A 98 -7.23 -13.05 -4.62
C ILE A 98 -7.47 -13.21 -3.11
N PRO A 99 -7.00 -12.32 -2.22
CA PRO A 99 -7.29 -12.41 -0.79
C PRO A 99 -8.77 -12.30 -0.44
N LEU A 100 -9.55 -11.54 -1.21
CA LEU A 100 -10.99 -11.43 -1.01
C LEU A 100 -11.69 -12.77 -1.25
N VAL A 101 -11.33 -13.48 -2.32
CA VAL A 101 -11.84 -14.84 -2.59
C VAL A 101 -11.39 -15.82 -1.51
N ILE A 102 -10.12 -15.76 -1.11
CA ILE A 102 -9.59 -16.61 -0.02
C ILE A 102 -10.35 -16.35 1.28
N ALA A 103 -10.59 -15.09 1.63
CA ALA A 103 -11.34 -14.73 2.83
C ALA A 103 -12.79 -15.27 2.78
N ALA A 104 -13.45 -15.18 1.63
CA ALA A 104 -14.80 -15.73 1.45
C ALA A 104 -14.84 -17.25 1.68
N LEU A 105 -13.89 -17.99 1.12
CA LEU A 105 -13.77 -19.43 1.31
C LEU A 105 -13.48 -19.81 2.77
N LEU A 106 -12.59 -19.04 3.44
CA LEU A 106 -12.25 -19.27 4.84
C LEU A 106 -13.42 -18.93 5.78
N HIS A 107 -14.22 -17.91 5.46
CA HIS A 107 -15.39 -17.51 6.24
C HIS A 107 -16.47 -18.58 6.22
N GLU A 108 -16.66 -19.30 5.12
CA GLU A 108 -17.59 -20.44 5.01
C GLU A 108 -17.11 -21.69 5.78
N HIS A 109 -16.01 -21.63 6.51
CA HIS A 109 -15.44 -22.76 7.29
C HIS A 109 -15.21 -24.02 6.46
N VAL A 110 -14.66 -23.88 5.25
CA VAL A 110 -14.30 -25.00 4.38
C VAL A 110 -13.42 -26.01 5.14
N ARG A 111 -13.56 -27.30 4.83
CA ARG A 111 -12.80 -28.39 5.48
C ARG A 111 -11.29 -28.07 5.47
N GLY A 112 -10.68 -28.02 6.68
CA GLY A 112 -9.26 -27.66 6.84
C GLY A 112 -8.99 -26.16 6.97
N TRP A 113 -10.01 -25.29 7.13
CA TRP A 113 -9.87 -23.84 7.20
C TRP A 113 -8.80 -23.34 8.19
N ARG A 114 -8.60 -24.04 9.33
CA ARG A 114 -7.58 -23.68 10.32
C ARG A 114 -6.15 -23.80 9.78
N PHE A 115 -5.89 -24.89 9.03
CA PHE A 115 -4.60 -25.10 8.38
C PHE A 115 -4.36 -24.04 7.28
N PHE A 116 -5.33 -23.86 6.40
CA PHE A 116 -5.22 -22.86 5.34
C PHE A 116 -5.04 -21.44 5.90
N ARG A 117 -5.75 -21.11 6.96
CA ARG A 117 -5.56 -19.83 7.64
C ARG A 117 -4.11 -19.65 8.08
N SER A 118 -3.49 -20.63 8.72
CA SER A 118 -2.08 -20.55 9.14
C SER A 118 -1.13 -20.38 7.96
N VAL A 119 -1.37 -21.08 6.85
CA VAL A 119 -0.54 -20.99 5.64
C VAL A 119 -0.64 -19.62 4.98
N TYR A 120 -1.86 -19.07 4.84
CA TYR A 120 -2.05 -17.75 4.22
C TYR A 120 -1.55 -16.59 5.10
N PHE A 121 -1.45 -16.80 6.43
CA PHE A 121 -0.86 -15.80 7.33
C PHE A 121 0.66 -15.84 7.37
N LEU A 122 1.28 -16.94 6.96
CA LEU A 122 2.74 -17.09 7.00
C LEU A 122 3.49 -15.93 6.32
N PRO A 123 3.11 -15.47 5.11
CA PRO A 123 3.81 -14.37 4.45
C PRO A 123 3.79 -13.06 5.25
N THR A 124 2.76 -12.79 6.06
CA THR A 124 2.69 -11.55 6.84
C THR A 124 3.66 -11.50 8.01
N ALA A 125 4.08 -12.66 8.50
CA ALA A 125 5.05 -12.76 9.59
C ALA A 125 6.51 -12.70 9.10
N ILE A 126 6.73 -12.81 7.78
CA ILE A 126 8.04 -12.83 7.16
C ILE A 126 8.38 -11.43 6.62
N SER A 127 9.64 -11.00 6.81
CA SER A 127 10.10 -9.71 6.25
C SER A 127 10.09 -9.74 4.72
N TRP A 128 9.79 -8.61 4.09
CA TRP A 128 9.80 -8.44 2.64
C TRP A 128 11.14 -8.82 2.00
N VAL A 129 12.26 -8.56 2.69
CA VAL A 129 13.61 -8.95 2.24
C VAL A 129 13.73 -10.46 2.14
N VAL A 130 13.25 -11.19 3.16
CA VAL A 130 13.30 -12.67 3.17
C VAL A 130 12.38 -13.25 2.11
N ILE A 131 11.19 -12.69 1.93
CA ILE A 131 10.29 -13.10 0.83
C ILE A 131 10.98 -12.87 -0.51
N GLY A 132 11.65 -11.73 -0.70
CA GLY A 132 12.42 -11.43 -1.90
C GLY A 132 13.56 -12.44 -2.13
N MET A 133 14.29 -12.84 -1.09
CA MET A 133 15.35 -13.88 -1.21
C MET A 133 14.78 -15.24 -1.63
N VAL A 134 13.65 -15.64 -1.07
CA VAL A 134 12.97 -16.88 -1.46
C VAL A 134 12.48 -16.79 -2.89
N ALA A 135 11.87 -15.67 -3.27
CA ALA A 135 11.37 -15.44 -4.63
C ALA A 135 12.52 -15.41 -5.66
N LEU A 136 13.67 -14.80 -5.33
CA LEU A 136 14.86 -14.83 -6.16
C LEU A 136 15.26 -16.28 -6.48
N GLN A 137 15.35 -17.13 -5.45
CA GLN A 137 15.70 -18.55 -5.64
C GLN A 137 14.60 -19.33 -6.36
N PHE A 138 13.34 -18.95 -6.19
CA PHE A 138 12.22 -19.59 -6.86
C PHE A 138 12.20 -19.30 -8.37
N PHE A 139 12.45 -18.04 -8.77
CA PHE A 139 12.39 -17.59 -10.16
C PHE A 139 13.73 -17.64 -10.91
N ALA A 140 14.85 -17.98 -10.23
CA ALA A 140 16.15 -18.10 -10.86
C ALA A 140 16.15 -19.15 -11.98
N ASP A 141 17.10 -19.02 -12.93
CA ASP A 141 17.29 -19.94 -14.04
C ASP A 141 17.36 -21.41 -13.60
N LYS A 142 18.16 -21.73 -12.58
CA LYS A 142 18.23 -23.06 -11.94
C LYS A 142 17.40 -23.15 -10.67
N GLY A 143 16.31 -22.36 -10.60
CA GLY A 143 15.48 -22.23 -9.43
C GLY A 143 14.42 -23.32 -9.28
N ILE A 144 13.68 -23.24 -8.16
CA ILE A 144 12.66 -24.21 -7.80
C ILE A 144 11.58 -24.32 -8.89
N LEU A 145 11.18 -23.19 -9.51
CA LEU A 145 10.16 -23.19 -10.56
C LEU A 145 10.56 -24.08 -11.76
N ASN A 146 11.78 -23.93 -12.27
CA ASN A 146 12.27 -24.71 -13.40
C ASN A 146 12.48 -26.19 -13.05
N GLN A 147 12.87 -26.49 -11.80
CA GLN A 147 12.93 -27.87 -11.31
C GLN A 147 11.55 -28.52 -11.30
N LEU A 148 10.55 -27.84 -10.73
CA LEU A 148 9.17 -28.34 -10.73
C LEU A 148 8.61 -28.53 -12.14
N LEU A 149 8.87 -27.62 -13.07
CA LEU A 149 8.47 -27.76 -14.47
C LEU A 149 9.11 -28.99 -15.12
N SER A 150 10.39 -29.24 -14.83
CA SER A 150 11.09 -30.43 -15.32
C SER A 150 10.49 -31.72 -14.75
N ASP A 151 10.19 -31.74 -13.44
CA ASP A 151 9.65 -32.93 -12.74
C ASP A 151 8.27 -33.35 -13.27
N ILE A 152 7.45 -32.38 -13.68
CA ILE A 152 6.12 -32.63 -14.28
C ILE A 152 6.18 -32.86 -15.81
N GLY A 153 7.37 -32.99 -16.39
CA GLY A 153 7.54 -33.25 -17.82
C GLY A 153 7.48 -32.02 -18.72
N LEU A 154 7.44 -30.81 -18.15
CA LEU A 154 7.44 -29.54 -18.88
C LEU A 154 8.83 -28.88 -18.92
N GLY A 155 9.90 -29.65 -18.84
CA GLY A 155 11.29 -29.15 -18.85
C GLY A 155 11.67 -28.40 -20.16
N SER A 156 10.90 -28.57 -21.24
CA SER A 156 11.04 -27.77 -22.47
C SER A 156 10.56 -26.33 -22.31
N VAL A 157 9.77 -26.03 -21.30
CA VAL A 157 9.26 -24.69 -20.95
C VAL A 157 10.19 -24.03 -19.92
N HIS A 158 11.49 -24.18 -20.12
CA HIS A 158 12.48 -23.53 -19.28
C HIS A 158 12.35 -22.00 -19.39
N THR A 159 12.15 -21.33 -18.26
CA THR A 159 11.91 -19.88 -18.22
C THR A 159 12.89 -19.20 -17.28
N ASP A 160 13.74 -18.35 -17.80
CA ASP A 160 14.49 -17.40 -16.97
C ASP A 160 13.68 -16.11 -16.84
N LEU A 161 12.79 -16.12 -15.82
CA LEU A 161 11.88 -14.99 -15.56
C LEU A 161 12.62 -13.73 -15.10
N LEU A 162 13.86 -13.84 -14.65
CA LEU A 162 14.64 -12.68 -14.20
C LEU A 162 15.56 -12.13 -15.29
N ALA A 163 15.67 -12.80 -16.45
CA ALA A 163 16.58 -12.41 -17.53
C ALA A 163 16.04 -11.30 -18.44
N SER A 164 14.72 -11.09 -18.50
CA SER A 164 14.15 -10.03 -19.32
C SER A 164 13.40 -8.99 -18.49
N GLU A 165 13.32 -7.75 -18.97
CA GLU A 165 12.72 -6.63 -18.25
C GLU A 165 11.26 -6.91 -17.82
N TYR A 166 10.43 -7.36 -18.75
CA TYR A 166 9.00 -7.58 -18.47
C TYR A 166 8.75 -8.84 -17.65
N SER A 167 9.51 -9.91 -17.85
CA SER A 167 9.35 -11.13 -17.05
C SER A 167 9.83 -10.91 -15.59
N ALA A 168 10.92 -10.16 -15.40
CA ALA A 168 11.39 -9.78 -14.07
C ALA A 168 10.37 -8.88 -13.34
N LEU A 169 9.75 -7.95 -14.07
CA LEU A 169 8.69 -7.12 -13.52
C LEU A 169 7.45 -7.95 -13.15
N ALA A 170 7.09 -8.94 -13.97
CA ALA A 170 6.01 -9.88 -13.66
C ALA A 170 6.33 -10.76 -12.43
N ALA A 171 7.57 -11.25 -12.30
CA ALA A 171 8.01 -12.00 -11.12
C ALA A 171 7.92 -11.16 -9.83
N LEU A 172 8.31 -9.89 -9.90
CA LEU A 172 8.13 -8.93 -8.80
C LEU A 172 6.65 -8.71 -8.47
N ALA A 173 5.80 -8.52 -9.49
CA ALA A 173 4.35 -8.34 -9.31
C ALA A 173 3.72 -9.57 -8.62
N ILE A 174 4.07 -10.79 -9.05
CA ILE A 174 3.62 -12.04 -8.45
C ILE A 174 4.06 -12.12 -6.98
N THR A 175 5.33 -11.80 -6.70
CA THR A 175 5.88 -11.81 -5.34
C THR A 175 5.19 -10.77 -4.45
N PHE A 176 4.89 -9.59 -4.99
CA PHE A 176 4.14 -8.55 -4.29
C PHE A 176 2.72 -9.02 -3.95
N VAL A 177 1.99 -9.59 -4.93
CA VAL A 177 0.66 -10.15 -4.70
C VAL A 177 0.70 -11.21 -3.61
N PHE A 178 1.64 -12.15 -3.69
CA PHE A 178 1.84 -13.18 -2.67
C PHE A 178 2.05 -12.59 -1.28
N SER A 179 2.88 -11.57 -1.15
CA SER A 179 3.18 -10.89 0.12
C SER A 179 1.95 -10.19 0.72
N MET A 180 1.02 -9.71 -0.14
CA MET A 180 -0.21 -9.04 0.29
C MET A 180 -1.35 -10.00 0.67
N ILE A 181 -1.26 -11.30 0.29
CA ILE A 181 -2.35 -12.27 0.53
C ILE A 181 -2.78 -12.29 1.99
N GLY A 182 -1.84 -12.45 2.91
CA GLY A 182 -2.18 -12.58 4.33
C GLY A 182 -2.81 -11.31 4.91
N THR A 183 -2.18 -10.16 4.69
CA THR A 183 -2.65 -8.86 5.21
C THR A 183 -4.06 -8.55 4.73
N ASN A 184 -4.31 -8.66 3.42
CA ASN A 184 -5.62 -8.34 2.85
C ASN A 184 -6.67 -9.39 3.24
N THR A 185 -6.29 -10.68 3.36
CA THR A 185 -7.20 -11.73 3.86
C THR A 185 -7.66 -11.43 5.29
N ILE A 186 -6.77 -10.94 6.18
CA ILE A 186 -7.16 -10.52 7.55
C ILE A 186 -8.19 -9.39 7.50
N ILE A 187 -7.92 -8.37 6.70
CA ILE A 187 -8.82 -7.22 6.55
C ILE A 187 -10.22 -7.70 6.13
N PHE A 188 -10.30 -8.56 5.12
CA PHE A 188 -11.58 -9.05 4.62
C PHE A 188 -12.28 -10.00 5.60
N LEU A 189 -11.56 -10.90 6.27
CA LEU A 189 -12.14 -11.76 7.31
C LEU A 189 -12.70 -10.93 8.47
N THR A 190 -11.99 -9.86 8.86
CA THR A 190 -12.48 -8.93 9.89
C THR A 190 -13.77 -8.26 9.42
N GLY A 191 -13.82 -7.80 8.16
CA GLY A 191 -15.02 -7.23 7.57
C GLY A 191 -16.18 -8.21 7.53
N MET A 192 -15.95 -9.44 7.08
CA MET A 192 -16.97 -10.48 7.03
C MET A 192 -17.50 -10.85 8.42
N ALA A 193 -16.67 -10.81 9.45
CA ALA A 193 -17.08 -11.09 10.83
C ALA A 193 -18.01 -10.00 11.41
N THR A 194 -18.11 -8.82 10.79
CA THR A 194 -19.03 -7.75 11.20
C THR A 194 -20.39 -7.82 10.51
N LEU A 195 -20.55 -8.70 9.49
CA LEU A 195 -21.80 -8.83 8.78
C LEU A 195 -22.84 -9.56 9.65
N ASP A 196 -24.08 -9.07 9.62
CA ASP A 196 -25.18 -9.71 10.32
C ASP A 196 -25.51 -11.06 9.63
N PRO A 197 -25.41 -12.19 10.35
CA PRO A 197 -25.74 -13.51 9.79
C PRO A 197 -27.17 -13.62 9.24
N THR A 198 -28.10 -12.85 9.83
CA THR A 198 -29.52 -12.87 9.41
C THR A 198 -29.71 -12.39 7.99
N LEU A 199 -28.88 -11.44 7.50
CA LEU A 199 -28.90 -10.98 6.11
C LEU A 199 -28.50 -12.10 5.14
N LEU A 200 -27.50 -12.90 5.51
CA LEU A 200 -27.03 -14.01 4.68
C LEU A 200 -28.04 -15.18 4.68
N GLU A 201 -28.72 -15.41 5.82
CA GLU A 201 -29.80 -16.41 5.94
C GLU A 201 -31.02 -16.01 5.13
N ALA A 202 -31.46 -14.74 5.22
CA ALA A 202 -32.57 -14.23 4.41
C ALA A 202 -32.30 -14.39 2.91
N ALA A 203 -31.09 -14.03 2.45
CA ALA A 203 -30.69 -14.20 1.05
C ALA A 203 -30.72 -15.68 0.60
N ARG A 204 -30.42 -16.63 1.50
CA ARG A 204 -30.56 -18.08 1.20
C ARG A 204 -32.02 -18.52 1.11
N VAL A 205 -32.88 -18.00 1.98
CA VAL A 205 -34.32 -18.26 1.94
C VAL A 205 -34.95 -17.71 0.66
N ASP A 206 -34.46 -16.54 0.18
CA ASP A 206 -34.86 -15.97 -1.11
C ASP A 206 -34.32 -16.75 -2.33
N GLY A 207 -33.63 -17.86 -2.12
CA GLY A 207 -33.17 -18.76 -3.18
C GLY A 207 -31.89 -18.30 -3.91
N LEU A 208 -31.14 -17.31 -3.38
CA LEU A 208 -29.90 -16.92 -4.00
C LEU A 208 -28.82 -18.02 -3.83
N SER A 209 -28.09 -18.27 -4.92
CA SER A 209 -26.92 -19.15 -4.88
C SER A 209 -25.77 -18.49 -4.09
N ARG A 210 -24.81 -19.29 -3.60
CA ARG A 210 -23.63 -18.77 -2.87
C ARG A 210 -22.88 -17.69 -3.63
N PHE A 211 -22.75 -17.87 -4.95
CA PHE A 211 -22.10 -16.88 -5.83
C PHE A 211 -22.92 -15.58 -5.88
N GLN A 212 -24.24 -15.66 -5.98
CA GLN A 212 -25.12 -14.49 -5.98
C GLN A 212 -25.09 -13.78 -4.62
N ILE A 213 -25.08 -14.51 -3.51
CA ILE A 213 -24.94 -13.94 -2.16
C ILE A 213 -23.60 -13.19 -2.05
N PHE A 214 -22.50 -13.79 -2.51
CA PHE A 214 -21.20 -13.14 -2.47
C PHE A 214 -21.20 -11.81 -3.25
N PHE A 215 -21.63 -11.80 -4.51
CA PHE A 215 -21.53 -10.61 -5.36
C PHE A 215 -22.62 -9.56 -5.08
N ARG A 216 -23.83 -9.98 -4.66
CA ARG A 216 -24.97 -9.06 -4.47
C ARG A 216 -25.15 -8.59 -3.03
N VAL A 217 -24.67 -9.35 -2.05
CA VAL A 217 -24.85 -9.04 -0.62
C VAL A 217 -23.51 -8.79 0.05
N THR A 218 -22.62 -9.77 0.06
CA THR A 218 -21.35 -9.70 0.81
C THR A 218 -20.42 -8.62 0.26
N LEU A 219 -20.17 -8.61 -1.05
CA LEU A 219 -19.23 -7.68 -1.68
C LEU A 219 -19.62 -6.20 -1.51
N PRO A 220 -20.89 -5.78 -1.73
CA PRO A 220 -21.30 -4.41 -1.45
C PRO A 220 -21.14 -4.00 0.03
N LEU A 221 -21.46 -4.91 0.97
CA LEU A 221 -21.32 -4.64 2.40
C LEU A 221 -19.85 -4.54 2.84
N LEU A 222 -18.93 -5.17 2.10
CA LEU A 222 -17.48 -5.10 2.36
C LEU A 222 -16.80 -3.90 1.71
N THR A 223 -17.51 -3.00 1.03
CA THR A 223 -16.91 -1.89 0.26
C THR A 223 -15.93 -1.07 1.10
N ARG A 224 -16.24 -0.75 2.36
CA ARG A 224 -15.33 -0.01 3.27
C ARG A 224 -14.02 -0.76 3.54
N PHE A 225 -14.09 -2.08 3.70
CA PHE A 225 -12.91 -2.94 3.91
C PHE A 225 -12.09 -3.07 2.62
N ILE A 226 -12.74 -3.15 1.46
CA ILE A 226 -12.08 -3.16 0.14
C ILE A 226 -11.36 -1.84 -0.09
N GLN A 227 -11.98 -0.71 0.21
CA GLN A 227 -11.38 0.62 0.12
C GLN A 227 -10.17 0.73 1.05
N PHE A 228 -10.27 0.25 2.29
CA PHE A 228 -9.15 0.22 3.23
C PHE A 228 -8.00 -0.67 2.73
N ALA A 229 -8.30 -1.89 2.26
CA ALA A 229 -7.32 -2.79 1.66
C ALA A 229 -6.64 -2.15 0.44
N PHE A 230 -7.40 -1.43 -0.40
CA PHE A 230 -6.88 -0.71 -1.55
C PHE A 230 -5.86 0.36 -1.13
N VAL A 231 -6.18 1.17 -0.12
CA VAL A 231 -5.25 2.20 0.40
C VAL A 231 -3.95 1.56 0.89
N ILE A 232 -4.06 0.54 1.75
CA ILE A 232 -2.88 -0.15 2.31
C ILE A 232 -2.04 -0.81 1.21
N THR A 233 -2.69 -1.46 0.24
CA THR A 233 -2.00 -2.13 -0.86
C THR A 233 -1.25 -1.15 -1.76
N VAL A 234 -1.87 0.00 -2.09
CA VAL A 234 -1.22 1.04 -2.90
C VAL A 234 -0.04 1.68 -2.14
N ILE A 235 -0.20 2.00 -0.85
CA ILE A 235 0.91 2.50 -0.03
C ILE A 235 2.06 1.47 -0.01
N SER A 236 1.74 0.18 0.15
CA SER A 236 2.74 -0.89 0.12
C SER A 236 3.44 -1.02 -1.23
N ALA A 237 2.73 -0.78 -2.34
CA ALA A 237 3.31 -0.78 -3.69
C ALA A 237 4.36 0.33 -3.90
N PHE A 238 4.25 1.45 -3.19
CA PHE A 238 5.24 2.54 -3.26
C PHE A 238 6.28 2.52 -2.13
N SER A 239 6.18 1.63 -1.15
CA SER A 239 7.12 1.60 -0.02
C SER A 239 7.81 0.24 0.16
N ALA A 240 7.06 -0.85 0.06
CA ALA A 240 7.58 -2.18 0.35
C ALA A 240 8.21 -2.86 -0.88
N LEU A 241 7.82 -2.47 -2.11
CA LEU A 241 8.43 -2.97 -3.35
C LEU A 241 9.92 -2.70 -3.42
N PHE A 242 10.42 -1.61 -2.84
CA PHE A 242 11.86 -1.35 -2.73
C PHE A 242 12.64 -2.58 -2.23
N SER A 243 12.16 -3.22 -1.15
CA SER A 243 12.83 -4.38 -0.57
C SER A 243 12.88 -5.58 -1.52
N LEU A 244 11.80 -5.81 -2.27
CA LEU A 244 11.74 -6.89 -3.26
C LEU A 244 12.67 -6.61 -4.45
N ILE A 245 12.63 -5.39 -5.01
CA ILE A 245 13.47 -4.97 -6.12
C ILE A 245 14.94 -5.06 -5.72
N PHE A 246 15.29 -4.54 -4.54
CA PHE A 246 16.66 -4.53 -4.03
C PHE A 246 17.26 -5.95 -3.97
N VAL A 247 16.47 -6.95 -3.54
CA VAL A 247 16.96 -8.31 -3.33
C VAL A 247 16.82 -9.18 -4.57
N MET A 248 15.70 -9.06 -5.32
CA MET A 248 15.41 -9.96 -6.43
C MET A 248 16.14 -9.59 -7.72
N THR A 249 16.21 -8.29 -8.03
CA THR A 249 16.64 -7.83 -9.35
C THR A 249 17.72 -6.74 -9.31
N GLY A 250 17.86 -6.03 -8.18
CA GLY A 250 18.73 -4.85 -8.11
C GLY A 250 18.36 -3.74 -9.10
N GLY A 251 17.08 -3.70 -9.55
CA GLY A 251 16.58 -2.77 -10.57
C GLY A 251 16.67 -3.27 -12.00
N GLY A 252 17.38 -4.41 -12.24
CA GLY A 252 17.66 -4.98 -13.56
C GLY A 252 16.59 -5.98 -14.04
N PRO A 253 16.81 -6.56 -15.24
CA PRO A 253 17.89 -6.24 -16.21
C PRO A 253 17.73 -4.84 -16.78
N GLY A 254 18.84 -4.17 -17.05
CA GLY A 254 18.83 -2.77 -17.46
C GLY A 254 18.15 -1.87 -16.41
N LEU A 255 17.06 -1.22 -16.80
CA LEU A 255 16.16 -0.44 -15.92
C LEU A 255 14.78 -1.09 -15.81
N GLY A 256 14.65 -2.34 -16.23
CA GLY A 256 13.34 -2.99 -16.41
C GLY A 256 12.51 -3.15 -15.15
N THR A 257 13.13 -3.17 -13.97
CA THR A 257 12.45 -3.27 -12.69
C THR A 257 12.77 -2.10 -11.75
N THR A 258 13.50 -1.09 -12.23
CA THR A 258 13.79 0.11 -11.45
C THR A 258 12.50 0.91 -11.28
N THR A 259 12.07 1.09 -10.03
CA THR A 259 10.96 1.96 -9.65
C THR A 259 11.49 3.26 -9.06
N LEU A 260 10.61 4.24 -8.85
CA LEU A 260 11.03 5.56 -8.38
C LEU A 260 11.66 5.51 -6.98
N GLU A 261 11.13 4.70 -6.07
CA GLU A 261 11.70 4.49 -4.73
C GLU A 261 13.09 3.83 -4.78
N PHE A 262 13.29 2.88 -5.70
CA PHE A 262 14.60 2.27 -5.90
C PHE A 262 15.57 3.25 -6.57
N PHE A 263 15.10 4.08 -7.46
CA PHE A 263 15.89 5.11 -8.15
C PHE A 263 16.36 6.22 -7.18
N VAL A 264 15.52 6.61 -6.22
CA VAL A 264 15.90 7.50 -5.10
C VAL A 264 17.10 6.93 -4.34
N TYR A 265 17.03 5.63 -3.98
CA TYR A 265 18.13 4.95 -3.31
C TYR A 265 19.38 4.89 -4.18
N GLN A 266 19.24 4.53 -5.44
CA GLN A 266 20.36 4.39 -6.37
C GLN A 266 21.07 5.73 -6.59
N ALA A 267 20.34 6.82 -6.83
CA ALA A 267 20.90 8.14 -7.00
C ALA A 267 21.55 8.67 -5.70
N GLY A 268 20.86 8.58 -4.57
CA GLY A 268 21.34 9.13 -3.31
C GLY A 268 22.46 8.32 -2.68
N PHE A 269 22.26 7.00 -2.52
CA PHE A 269 23.16 6.19 -1.71
C PHE A 269 24.17 5.37 -2.53
N SER A 270 23.82 4.91 -3.73
CA SER A 270 24.75 4.13 -4.56
C SER A 270 25.68 5.05 -5.37
N GLN A 271 25.17 6.17 -5.87
CA GLN A 271 25.91 7.11 -6.71
C GLN A 271 26.43 8.32 -5.93
N GLY A 272 26.02 8.51 -4.68
CA GLY A 272 26.42 9.67 -3.85
C GLY A 272 25.83 11.01 -4.32
N GLN A 273 24.77 10.99 -5.13
CA GLN A 273 24.09 12.19 -5.65
C GLN A 273 22.89 12.53 -4.79
N PHE A 274 23.12 13.00 -3.57
CA PHE A 274 22.05 13.26 -2.60
C PHE A 274 21.07 14.34 -3.07
N GLY A 275 21.52 15.36 -3.82
CA GLY A 275 20.63 16.36 -4.42
C GLY A 275 19.66 15.74 -5.40
N THR A 276 20.13 14.86 -6.29
CA THR A 276 19.32 14.10 -7.26
C THR A 276 18.40 13.11 -6.55
N GLY A 277 18.90 12.39 -5.53
CA GLY A 277 18.08 11.51 -4.70
C GLY A 277 16.94 12.28 -4.01
N ALA A 278 17.22 13.47 -3.47
CA ALA A 278 16.19 14.33 -2.90
C ALA A 278 15.16 14.80 -3.94
N LEU A 279 15.60 15.13 -5.16
CA LEU A 279 14.72 15.50 -6.27
C LEU A 279 13.70 14.39 -6.58
N TYR A 280 14.16 13.16 -6.78
CA TYR A 280 13.27 12.01 -7.05
C TYR A 280 12.42 11.65 -5.83
N GLY A 281 12.96 11.82 -4.62
CA GLY A 281 12.19 11.64 -3.38
C GLY A 281 11.02 12.62 -3.26
N ILE A 282 11.19 13.88 -3.65
CA ILE A 282 10.11 14.87 -3.69
C ILE A 282 9.09 14.55 -4.78
N ILE A 283 9.54 14.11 -5.96
CA ILE A 283 8.63 13.65 -7.02
C ILE A 283 7.78 12.47 -6.51
N LEU A 284 8.40 11.48 -5.89
CA LEU A 284 7.70 10.34 -5.29
C LEU A 284 6.69 10.80 -4.22
N PHE A 285 7.10 11.70 -3.34
CA PHE A 285 6.24 12.27 -2.30
C PHE A 285 5.00 12.95 -2.90
N VAL A 286 5.17 13.77 -3.94
CA VAL A 286 4.06 14.45 -4.62
C VAL A 286 3.11 13.43 -5.27
N ILE A 287 3.65 12.40 -5.94
CA ILE A 287 2.85 11.32 -6.53
C ILE A 287 2.03 10.63 -5.44
N MET A 288 2.66 10.27 -4.31
CA MET A 288 1.98 9.60 -3.18
C MET A 288 0.88 10.49 -2.57
N VAL A 289 1.11 11.79 -2.45
CA VAL A 289 0.08 12.75 -1.98
C VAL A 289 -1.09 12.81 -2.96
N ILE A 290 -0.83 12.88 -4.26
CA ILE A 290 -1.89 12.92 -5.29
C ILE A 290 -2.70 11.61 -5.25
N VAL A 291 -2.04 10.47 -5.23
CA VAL A 291 -2.68 9.14 -5.14
C VAL A 291 -3.50 9.04 -3.84
N GLY A 292 -2.94 9.45 -2.70
CA GLY A 292 -3.62 9.43 -1.40
C GLY A 292 -4.86 10.33 -1.37
N ILE A 293 -4.79 11.54 -1.92
CA ILE A 293 -5.95 12.43 -2.04
C ILE A 293 -7.01 11.80 -2.96
N GLY A 294 -6.58 11.19 -4.08
CA GLY A 294 -7.48 10.46 -4.98
C GLY A 294 -8.22 9.33 -4.25
N GLN A 295 -7.49 8.52 -3.49
CA GLN A 295 -8.05 7.43 -2.68
C GLN A 295 -9.05 7.94 -1.63
N LEU A 296 -8.71 9.03 -0.90
CA LEU A 296 -9.61 9.62 0.09
C LEU A 296 -10.91 10.15 -0.53
N ARG A 297 -10.87 10.66 -1.77
CA ARG A 297 -12.08 11.08 -2.48
C ARG A 297 -12.98 9.92 -2.88
N LEU A 298 -12.39 8.76 -3.20
CA LEU A 298 -13.14 7.53 -3.50
C LEU A 298 -13.81 6.91 -2.25
N ILE A 299 -13.25 7.18 -1.05
CA ILE A 299 -13.74 6.65 0.24
C ILE A 299 -14.82 7.54 0.88
N ARG A 300 -15.16 8.71 0.30
CA ARG A 300 -16.20 9.58 0.90
C ARG A 300 -17.47 8.79 1.16
N PRO A 301 -18.00 8.81 2.40
CA PRO A 301 -19.31 8.26 2.68
C PRO A 301 -20.34 8.98 1.82
N GLU A 302 -21.27 8.28 1.22
CA GLU A 302 -22.54 8.88 0.83
C GLU A 302 -23.13 9.48 2.11
N ASP A 303 -23.19 10.82 2.18
CA ASP A 303 -23.78 11.57 3.27
C ASP A 303 -25.26 11.19 3.37
N GLY A 304 -25.60 10.26 4.24
CA GLY A 304 -26.98 9.78 4.35
C GLY A 304 -27.33 9.10 5.68
N GLU A 305 -26.39 8.77 6.55
CA GLU A 305 -26.78 8.25 7.88
C GLU A 305 -25.88 8.83 8.98
N GLY A 306 -26.44 9.85 9.64
CA GLY A 306 -25.91 10.41 10.88
C GLY A 306 -25.92 9.37 12.00
N TRP A 307 -24.83 9.35 12.78
CA TRP A 307 -24.73 8.73 14.11
C TRP A 307 -25.29 9.67 15.17
#